data_8a06e01380446c3216baf227a7a2bd63
#
_entry.id   8a06e01380446c3216baf227a7a2bd63
#
_cell.length_a   1.000
_cell.length_b   1.000
_cell.length_c   1.000
_cell.angle_alpha   90.00
_cell.angle_beta   90.00
_cell.angle_gamma   90.00
#
_symmetry.space_group_name_H-M   'P 1'
#
loop_
_entity.id
_entity.type
_entity.pdbx_description
1 polymer ?
#
loop_
_entity_poly.entity_id
_entity_poly.type
_entity_poly.pdbx_seq_one_letter_code
_entity_poly.pdbx_strand_id
1 'polypeptide(L)'
;MSTAKQSIDVNVGVTTAYDQWAQFESFPQWMEGVASVDRIDDTHLHWVAKVKNEVAEVENETREWDAQITAQIRDTRISWESVGGKPDEKPNAGHVTFEPLGDSACRVTFRIDWEPEAALAATESYVLAAVNQVVAEDLARFKDFIEAR
;
A
#
# COMPACT_ATOMS: atom_id res chain seq x y z
N MET A 1 -16.45 4.73 -5.01
CA MET A 1 -15.08 4.46 -4.51
C MET A 1 -14.58 3.18 -5.13
N SER A 2 -13.34 3.18 -5.59
CA SER A 2 -12.71 1.99 -6.18
C SER A 2 -11.86 1.27 -5.15
N THR A 3 -11.79 -0.05 -5.24
CA THR A 3 -11.04 -0.88 -4.32
C THR A 3 -10.22 -1.92 -5.10
N ALA A 4 -8.92 -1.98 -4.82
CA ALA A 4 -8.05 -3.05 -5.27
C ALA A 4 -7.66 -3.90 -4.06
N LYS A 5 -7.77 -5.22 -4.18
CA LYS A 5 -7.50 -6.14 -3.08
C LYS A 5 -6.83 -7.40 -3.60
N GLN A 6 -5.70 -7.77 -2.99
CA GLN A 6 -4.98 -8.98 -3.32
C GLN A 6 -4.47 -9.64 -2.03
N SER A 7 -4.27 -10.93 -2.07
CA SER A 7 -3.74 -11.70 -0.94
C SER A 7 -2.57 -12.55 -1.38
N ILE A 8 -1.67 -12.84 -0.44
CA ILE A 8 -0.55 -13.76 -0.66
C ILE A 8 -0.29 -14.54 0.62
N ASP A 9 0.07 -15.79 0.46
CA ASP A 9 0.49 -16.63 1.58
C ASP A 9 2.01 -16.60 1.68
N VAL A 10 2.53 -16.31 2.88
CA VAL A 10 3.97 -16.24 3.14
C VAL A 10 4.37 -17.28 4.19
N ASN A 11 5.59 -17.78 4.06
CA ASN A 11 6.12 -18.84 4.93
C ASN A 11 6.83 -18.26 6.17
N VAL A 12 6.17 -17.29 6.81
CA VAL A 12 6.57 -16.73 8.10
C VAL A 12 5.33 -16.55 8.96
N GLY A 13 5.50 -16.58 10.26
CA GLY A 13 4.40 -16.38 11.19
C GLY A 13 3.81 -14.98 11.09
N VAL A 14 2.57 -14.84 11.56
CA VAL A 14 1.82 -13.59 11.49
C VAL A 14 2.52 -12.43 12.19
N THR A 15 3.20 -12.70 13.31
CA THR A 15 3.94 -11.67 14.06
C THR A 15 5.10 -11.12 13.25
N THR A 16 5.86 -11.99 12.57
CA THR A 16 6.97 -11.57 11.73
C THR A 16 6.50 -10.72 10.56
N ALA A 17 5.42 -11.12 9.91
CA ALA A 17 4.84 -10.36 8.80
C ALA A 17 4.31 -9.01 9.29
N TYR A 18 3.58 -8.99 10.39
CA TYR A 18 3.05 -7.76 10.98
C TYR A 18 4.18 -6.79 11.36
N ASP A 19 5.20 -7.28 12.05
CA ASP A 19 6.31 -6.42 12.50
C ASP A 19 7.02 -5.75 11.32
N GLN A 20 7.13 -6.44 10.18
CA GLN A 20 7.74 -5.85 8.99
C GLN A 20 6.83 -4.79 8.36
N TRP A 21 5.53 -5.04 8.27
CA TRP A 21 4.57 -4.06 7.76
C TRP A 21 4.44 -2.83 8.67
N ALA A 22 4.66 -3.00 9.97
CA ALA A 22 4.65 -1.89 10.92
C ALA A 22 5.88 -0.98 10.79
N GLN A 23 6.91 -1.41 10.05
CA GLN A 23 8.07 -0.58 9.73
C GLN A 23 7.79 0.16 8.42
N PHE A 24 6.96 1.19 8.48
CA PHE A 24 6.48 1.93 7.31
C PHE A 24 7.62 2.49 6.45
N GLU A 25 8.70 2.92 7.06
CA GLU A 25 9.84 3.49 6.35
C GLU A 25 10.58 2.46 5.47
N SER A 26 10.31 1.17 5.67
CA SER A 26 10.90 0.09 4.86
C SER A 26 10.11 -0.21 3.59
N PHE A 27 8.92 0.35 3.41
CA PHE A 27 8.04 0.07 2.26
C PHE A 27 8.73 0.19 0.89
N PRO A 28 9.63 1.15 0.64
CA PRO A 28 10.30 1.22 -0.66
C PRO A 28 11.09 -0.03 -1.04
N GLN A 29 11.41 -0.88 -0.07
CA GLN A 29 12.18 -2.11 -0.33
C GLN A 29 11.38 -3.17 -1.08
N TRP A 30 10.05 -3.15 -0.99
CA TRP A 30 9.19 -4.06 -1.75
C TRP A 30 8.04 -3.38 -2.50
N MET A 31 7.80 -2.09 -2.27
CA MET A 31 6.80 -1.32 -3.02
C MET A 31 7.51 -0.45 -4.04
N GLU A 32 7.54 -0.90 -5.29
CA GLU A 32 8.27 -0.22 -6.35
C GLU A 32 7.77 1.21 -6.61
N GLY A 33 6.47 1.43 -6.48
CA GLY A 33 5.85 2.73 -6.70
C GLY A 33 6.05 3.73 -5.58
N VAL A 34 6.69 3.35 -4.47
CA VAL A 34 6.89 4.20 -3.30
C VAL A 34 8.37 4.61 -3.23
N ALA A 35 8.62 5.92 -3.27
CA ALA A 35 9.96 6.47 -3.13
C ALA A 35 10.40 6.53 -1.67
N SER A 36 9.52 6.98 -0.79
CA SER A 36 9.80 7.03 0.65
C SER A 36 8.51 7.09 1.47
N VAL A 37 8.60 6.66 2.71
CA VAL A 37 7.58 6.86 3.73
C VAL A 37 8.32 7.33 4.97
N ASP A 38 7.96 8.51 5.47
CA ASP A 38 8.55 9.07 6.68
C ASP A 38 7.50 9.13 7.78
N ARG A 39 7.87 8.67 8.96
CA ARG A 39 6.98 8.74 10.11
C ARG A 39 7.12 10.13 10.74
N ILE A 40 6.03 10.89 10.72
CA ILE A 40 6.01 12.25 11.28
C ILE A 40 5.84 12.20 12.81
N ASP A 41 4.92 11.35 13.26
CA ASP A 41 4.65 11.10 14.68
C ASP A 41 4.05 9.69 14.84
N ASP A 42 3.52 9.37 16.00
CA ASP A 42 3.00 8.02 16.31
C ASP A 42 1.85 7.59 15.40
N THR A 43 1.12 8.54 14.80
CA THR A 43 -0.07 8.25 14.01
C THR A 43 -0.05 8.82 12.59
N HIS A 44 0.97 9.60 12.23
CA HIS A 44 1.03 10.26 10.92
C HIS A 44 2.25 9.86 10.12
N LEU A 45 2.03 9.69 8.82
CA LEU A 45 3.04 9.32 7.84
C LEU A 45 3.05 10.31 6.70
N HIS A 46 4.23 10.54 6.12
CA HIS A 46 4.38 11.29 4.89
C HIS A 46 4.84 10.35 3.78
N TRP A 47 4.03 10.24 2.73
CA TRP A 47 4.30 9.35 1.61
C TRP A 47 4.81 10.13 0.41
N VAL A 48 5.82 9.59 -0.25
CA VAL A 48 6.29 10.07 -1.56
C VAL A 48 6.18 8.90 -2.53
N ALA A 49 5.31 9.02 -3.52
CA ALA A 49 5.10 8.00 -4.55
C ALA A 49 5.70 8.46 -5.87
N LYS A 50 6.21 7.50 -6.63
CA LYS A 50 6.70 7.74 -8.00
C LYS A 50 5.53 7.60 -8.95
N VAL A 51 5.31 8.59 -9.79
CA VAL A 51 4.30 8.54 -10.84
C VAL A 51 5.00 8.34 -12.17
N LYS A 52 4.73 7.19 -12.83
CA LYS A 52 5.19 6.95 -14.19
C LYS A 52 4.12 7.45 -15.14
N ASN A 53 4.45 8.48 -15.91
CA ASN A 53 3.59 8.93 -16.99
C ASN A 53 4.25 8.52 -18.32
N GLU A 54 3.83 7.38 -18.86
CA GLU A 54 4.39 6.84 -20.10
C GLU A 54 4.04 7.70 -21.32
N VAL A 55 2.98 8.49 -21.22
CA VAL A 55 2.50 9.31 -22.34
C VAL A 55 3.27 10.60 -22.48
N ALA A 56 3.77 11.17 -21.39
CA ALA A 56 4.41 12.48 -21.38
C ALA A 56 5.94 12.44 -21.35
N GLU A 57 6.55 11.25 -21.31
CA GLU A 57 8.00 11.05 -21.15
C GLU A 57 8.60 11.83 -19.96
N VAL A 58 7.76 12.16 -18.96
CA VAL A 58 8.20 12.85 -17.76
C VAL A 58 8.71 11.82 -16.78
N GLU A 59 10.02 11.66 -16.74
CA GLU A 59 10.68 10.86 -15.73
C GLU A 59 10.66 11.63 -14.41
N ASN A 60 10.36 10.92 -13.32
CA ASN A 60 10.50 11.41 -11.94
C ASN A 60 9.43 12.39 -11.45
N GLU A 61 8.19 12.29 -11.93
CA GLU A 61 7.09 12.92 -11.21
C GLU A 61 6.86 12.16 -9.91
N THR A 62 6.78 12.90 -8.82
CA THR A 62 6.44 12.35 -7.52
C THR A 62 5.16 12.99 -7.02
N ARG A 63 4.36 12.23 -6.27
CA ARG A 63 3.22 12.75 -5.52
C ARG A 63 3.48 12.55 -4.05
N GLU A 64 3.16 13.56 -3.28
CA GLU A 64 3.34 13.53 -1.83
C GLU A 64 2.00 13.76 -1.15
N TRP A 65 1.79 13.02 -0.07
CA TRP A 65 0.61 13.24 0.78
C TRP A 65 0.90 12.75 2.19
N ASP A 66 0.11 13.25 3.12
CA ASP A 66 0.15 12.80 4.50
C ASP A 66 -0.96 11.78 4.73
N ALA A 67 -0.70 10.81 5.57
CA ALA A 67 -1.67 9.78 5.95
C ALA A 67 -1.70 9.63 7.45
N GLN A 68 -2.87 9.28 7.96
CA GLN A 68 -3.07 8.96 9.37
C GLN A 68 -3.31 7.47 9.54
N ILE A 69 -2.61 6.87 10.50
CA ILE A 69 -2.85 5.47 10.87
C ILE A 69 -4.19 5.43 11.61
N THR A 70 -5.16 4.70 11.07
CA THR A 70 -6.50 4.60 11.65
C THR A 70 -6.69 3.33 12.47
N ALA A 71 -5.87 2.29 12.23
CA ALA A 71 -5.87 1.08 13.04
C ALA A 71 -4.49 0.46 13.01
N GLN A 72 -4.04 -0.01 14.15
CA GLN A 72 -2.81 -0.78 14.28
C GLN A 72 -3.04 -1.81 15.37
N ILE A 73 -3.59 -2.95 14.96
CA ILE A 73 -3.95 -4.05 15.85
C ILE A 73 -2.93 -5.16 15.63
N ARG A 74 -2.15 -5.45 16.65
CA ARG A 74 -1.03 -6.39 16.58
C ARG A 74 -1.46 -7.72 15.96
N ASP A 75 -0.65 -8.22 15.02
CA ASP A 75 -0.82 -9.51 14.33
C ASP A 75 -2.14 -9.63 13.55
N THR A 76 -2.90 -8.54 13.42
CA THR A 76 -4.25 -8.56 12.85
C THR A 76 -4.43 -7.60 11.70
N ARG A 77 -4.18 -6.29 11.93
CA ARG A 77 -4.48 -5.29 10.91
C ARG A 77 -3.70 -4.00 11.11
N ILE A 78 -3.33 -3.39 9.99
CA ILE A 78 -2.83 -2.02 9.93
C ILE A 78 -3.66 -1.31 8.87
N SER A 79 -4.20 -0.13 9.22
CA SER A 79 -4.98 0.68 8.29
C SER A 79 -4.54 2.14 8.39
N TRP A 80 -4.60 2.84 7.26
CA TRP A 80 -4.29 4.26 7.19
C TRP A 80 -5.15 4.93 6.14
N GLU A 81 -5.30 6.25 6.24
CA GLU A 81 -6.03 7.05 5.24
C GLU A 81 -5.33 8.38 5.02
N SER A 82 -5.46 8.93 3.81
CA SER A 82 -4.90 10.23 3.49
C SER A 82 -5.62 11.34 4.27
N VAL A 83 -4.86 12.37 4.70
CA VAL A 83 -5.39 13.49 5.47
C VAL A 83 -4.85 14.81 4.91
N GLY A 84 -5.62 15.88 5.08
CA GLY A 84 -5.16 17.23 4.77
C GLY A 84 -4.88 17.51 3.30
N GLY A 85 -5.46 16.74 2.39
CA GLY A 85 -5.26 16.94 0.95
C GLY A 85 -5.83 18.27 0.47
N LYS A 86 -5.30 18.75 -0.65
CA LYS A 86 -5.85 19.91 -1.34
C LYS A 86 -7.25 19.59 -1.86
N PRO A 87 -8.12 20.61 -2.11
CA PRO A 87 -9.48 20.35 -2.58
C PRO A 87 -9.60 19.53 -3.87
N ASP A 88 -8.55 19.51 -4.70
CA ASP A 88 -8.49 18.75 -5.93
C ASP A 88 -7.85 17.36 -5.77
N GLU A 89 -7.29 17.07 -4.59
CA GLU A 89 -6.73 15.76 -4.28
C GLU A 89 -7.82 14.81 -3.78
N LYS A 90 -7.87 13.63 -4.37
CA LYS A 90 -8.83 12.61 -3.97
C LYS A 90 -8.31 11.79 -2.80
N PRO A 91 -9.16 11.46 -1.82
CA PRO A 91 -8.73 10.66 -0.68
C PRO A 91 -8.39 9.23 -1.09
N ASN A 92 -7.44 8.64 -0.36
CA ASN A 92 -7.11 7.23 -0.50
C ASN A 92 -6.90 6.61 0.89
N ALA A 93 -7.02 5.29 0.95
CA ALA A 93 -6.80 4.54 2.18
C ALA A 93 -6.15 3.21 1.86
N GLY A 94 -5.35 2.71 2.77
CA GLY A 94 -4.73 1.39 2.68
C GLY A 94 -5.08 0.56 3.89
N HIS A 95 -5.23 -0.74 3.66
CA HIS A 95 -5.51 -1.72 4.72
C HIS A 95 -4.71 -2.97 4.46
N VAL A 96 -4.01 -3.45 5.47
CA VAL A 96 -3.36 -4.76 5.40
C VAL A 96 -3.85 -5.60 6.58
N THR A 97 -4.28 -6.83 6.28
CA THR A 97 -4.73 -7.77 7.30
C THR A 97 -3.87 -9.01 7.28
N PHE A 98 -3.78 -9.66 8.43
CA PHE A 98 -2.93 -10.82 8.66
C PHE A 98 -3.79 -11.95 9.21
N GLU A 99 -3.72 -13.12 8.58
CA GLU A 99 -4.46 -14.31 9.01
C GLU A 99 -3.47 -15.45 9.23
N PRO A 100 -3.40 -16.04 10.44
CA PRO A 100 -2.48 -17.15 10.66
C PRO A 100 -2.95 -18.39 9.90
N LEU A 101 -2.00 -19.06 9.21
CA LEU A 101 -2.22 -20.33 8.54
C LEU A 101 -1.47 -21.47 9.24
N GLY A 102 -0.88 -21.17 10.40
CA GLY A 102 -0.07 -22.04 11.19
C GLY A 102 1.00 -21.24 11.92
N ASP A 103 1.89 -21.89 12.66
CA ASP A 103 2.91 -21.20 13.46
C ASP A 103 3.96 -20.49 12.59
N SER A 104 4.16 -20.96 11.36
CA SER A 104 5.19 -20.45 10.46
C SER A 104 4.66 -20.07 9.09
N ALA A 105 3.38 -19.75 8.99
CA ALA A 105 2.77 -19.27 7.75
C ALA A 105 1.60 -18.33 8.06
N CYS A 106 1.38 -17.36 7.19
CA CYS A 106 0.23 -16.49 7.31
C CYS A 106 -0.22 -15.99 5.93
N ARG A 107 -1.46 -15.52 5.87
CA ARG A 107 -2.00 -14.86 4.68
C ARG A 107 -2.02 -13.37 4.91
N VAL A 108 -1.39 -12.63 3.99
CA VAL A 108 -1.37 -11.17 4.00
C VAL A 108 -2.30 -10.68 2.91
N THR A 109 -3.27 -9.85 3.29
CA THR A 109 -4.20 -9.23 2.34
C THR A 109 -3.98 -7.73 2.35
N PHE A 110 -3.71 -7.15 1.18
CA PHE A 110 -3.50 -5.72 1.02
C PHE A 110 -4.64 -5.16 0.17
N ARG A 111 -5.31 -4.13 0.71
CA ARG A 111 -6.41 -3.45 0.04
C ARG A 111 -6.10 -1.95 -0.05
N ILE A 112 -6.33 -1.38 -1.23
CA ILE A 112 -6.23 0.05 -1.47
C ILE A 112 -7.60 0.54 -1.91
N ASP A 113 -8.11 1.57 -1.24
CA ASP A 113 -9.35 2.26 -1.61
C ASP A 113 -9.00 3.66 -2.11
N TRP A 114 -9.63 4.10 -3.19
CA TRP A 114 -9.45 5.45 -3.71
C TRP A 114 -10.72 5.96 -4.35
N GLU A 115 -10.83 7.28 -4.45
CA GLU A 115 -11.94 7.93 -5.12
C GLU A 115 -11.58 8.16 -6.58
N PRO A 116 -12.27 7.55 -7.55
CA PRO A 116 -11.96 7.77 -8.97
C PRO A 116 -12.34 9.19 -9.39
N GLU A 117 -11.58 9.76 -10.31
CA GLU A 117 -11.93 11.03 -10.91
C GLU A 117 -13.14 10.84 -11.85
N ALA A 118 -14.15 11.69 -11.69
CA ALA A 118 -15.38 11.60 -12.48
C ALA A 118 -15.12 11.68 -14.00
N ALA A 119 -14.13 12.46 -14.41
CA ALA A 119 -13.75 12.62 -15.82
C ALA A 119 -13.14 11.35 -16.42
N LEU A 120 -12.69 10.41 -15.58
CA LEU A 120 -12.02 9.17 -15.98
C LEU A 120 -12.89 7.93 -15.76
N ALA A 121 -14.19 8.09 -15.55
CA ALA A 121 -15.11 6.98 -15.31
C ALA A 121 -15.06 5.92 -16.42
N ALA A 122 -14.85 6.34 -17.66
CA ALA A 122 -14.76 5.43 -18.81
C ALA A 122 -13.48 4.59 -18.81
N THR A 123 -12.44 5.01 -18.06
CA THR A 123 -11.16 4.30 -17.94
C THR A 123 -10.99 3.62 -16.60
N GLU A 124 -12.02 3.66 -15.75
CA GLU A 124 -11.93 3.10 -14.39
C GLU A 124 -11.54 1.62 -14.39
N SER A 125 -12.03 0.83 -15.33
CA SER A 125 -11.69 -0.58 -15.44
C SER A 125 -10.21 -0.82 -15.69
N TYR A 126 -9.56 0.04 -16.47
CA TYR A 126 -8.12 -0.05 -16.72
C TYR A 126 -7.31 0.35 -15.49
N VAL A 127 -7.73 1.41 -14.82
CA VAL A 127 -7.08 1.87 -13.57
C VAL A 127 -7.19 0.80 -12.50
N LEU A 128 -8.38 0.22 -12.33
CA LEU A 128 -8.61 -0.84 -11.36
C LEU A 128 -7.72 -2.06 -11.63
N ALA A 129 -7.63 -2.50 -12.89
CA ALA A 129 -6.79 -3.62 -13.28
C ALA A 129 -5.31 -3.32 -13.02
N ALA A 130 -4.86 -2.10 -13.34
CA ALA A 130 -3.48 -1.69 -13.13
C ALA A 130 -3.12 -1.64 -11.65
N VAL A 131 -3.99 -1.10 -10.80
CA VAL A 131 -3.75 -1.02 -9.36
C VAL A 131 -3.76 -2.42 -8.74
N ASN A 132 -4.68 -3.30 -9.15
CA ASN A 132 -4.69 -4.70 -8.69
C ASN A 132 -3.39 -5.40 -9.05
N GLN A 133 -2.85 -5.17 -10.25
CA GLN A 133 -1.58 -5.75 -10.66
C GLN A 133 -0.42 -5.24 -9.81
N VAL A 134 -0.38 -3.93 -9.53
CA VAL A 134 0.66 -3.33 -8.68
C VAL A 134 0.60 -3.91 -7.27
N VAL A 135 -0.60 -4.05 -6.71
CA VAL A 135 -0.78 -4.62 -5.37
C VAL A 135 -0.29 -6.08 -5.35
N ALA A 136 -0.64 -6.88 -6.37
CA ALA A 136 -0.19 -8.26 -6.46
C ALA A 136 1.34 -8.37 -6.58
N GLU A 137 1.95 -7.49 -7.38
CA GLU A 137 3.40 -7.47 -7.55
C GLU A 137 4.12 -7.03 -6.26
N ASP A 138 3.58 -6.03 -5.56
CA ASP A 138 4.12 -5.58 -4.28
C ASP A 138 4.07 -6.69 -3.24
N LEU A 139 2.97 -7.44 -3.19
CA LEU A 139 2.85 -8.59 -2.27
C LEU A 139 3.83 -9.70 -2.64
N ALA A 140 4.05 -9.95 -3.92
CA ALA A 140 5.04 -10.95 -4.36
C ALA A 140 6.45 -10.53 -3.94
N ARG A 141 6.79 -9.25 -4.08
CA ARG A 141 8.08 -8.71 -3.62
C ARG A 141 8.20 -8.76 -2.10
N PHE A 142 7.12 -8.47 -1.39
CA PHE A 142 7.09 -8.61 0.07
C PHE A 142 7.37 -10.06 0.49
N LYS A 143 6.74 -11.02 -0.17
CA LYS A 143 6.97 -12.45 0.10
C LYS A 143 8.46 -12.80 -0.07
N ASP A 144 9.06 -12.42 -1.19
CA ASP A 144 10.47 -12.68 -1.44
C ASP A 144 11.35 -12.00 -0.40
N PHE A 145 11.02 -10.77 -0.03
CA PHE A 145 11.76 -9.99 0.96
C PHE A 145 11.72 -10.64 2.36
N ILE A 146 10.52 -11.01 2.81
CA ILE A 146 10.35 -11.53 4.19
C ILE A 146 10.86 -12.96 4.33
N GLU A 147 10.74 -13.77 3.28
CA GLU A 147 11.21 -15.17 3.32
C GLU A 147 12.72 -15.29 3.15
N ALA A 148 13.38 -14.26 2.62
CA ALA A 148 14.82 -14.21 2.47
C ALA A 148 15.57 -13.77 3.74
N ARG A 149 14.86 -13.37 4.75
CA ARG A 149 15.45 -12.87 6.01
C ARG A 149 15.78 -13.96 7.00
#